data_de73a6e9368f5f2975cd821dd41d0a69
#
_entry.id   de73a6e9368f5f2975cd821dd41d0a69
#
_cell.length_a   1.000
_cell.length_b   1.000
_cell.length_c   1.000
_cell.angle_alpha   90.00
_cell.angle_beta   90.00
_cell.angle_gamma   90.00
#
_symmetry.space_group_name_H-M   'P 1'
#
loop_
_entity.id
_entity.type
_entity.pdbx_description
1 polymer ?
#
loop_
_entity_poly.entity_id
_entity_poly.type
_entity_poly.pdbx_seq_one_letter_code
_entity_poly.pdbx_strand_id
1 'polypeptide(L)'
;MSIQNVLENMWRDYLLLNPEAQRVVDTLLAEGENIVNDHIALRTFNVGVVALEQCAKPFLALGYEEKDEYFFEAKKLRAKHYEYTADPSTPKIFISELLVNEFSIDFQAVVNSLVSYISDDQVQQTDFFHSGRPWNVSLSQHETLLGESDYGAWMAAIGYRPNHFTVSINNLKKYSDIHTLNDFLKSKGFKLNSSGGEVKGTPHLFLEQSSTVANKVEVEFTDGKKEIPSCYFEFAKRYPLDSGELYQGFIAKSADKIFESTNTYHASQ
;
A
#
# COMPACT_ATOMS: atom_id res chain seq x y z
N MET A 1 -20.73 -3.95 -9.73
CA MET A 1 -20.50 -3.71 -8.29
C MET A 1 -20.28 -2.22 -8.10
N SER A 2 -20.77 -1.59 -7.01
CA SER A 2 -20.49 -0.16 -6.76
C SER A 2 -19.07 0.01 -6.23
N ILE A 3 -18.49 1.21 -6.41
CA ILE A 3 -17.15 1.52 -5.86
C ILE A 3 -17.12 1.33 -4.34
N GLN A 4 -18.17 1.74 -3.64
CA GLN A 4 -18.26 1.58 -2.18
C GLN A 4 -18.11 0.12 -1.76
N ASN A 5 -18.78 -0.81 -2.45
CA ASN A 5 -18.67 -2.24 -2.13
C ASN A 5 -17.26 -2.79 -2.41
N VAL A 6 -16.57 -2.29 -3.45
CA VAL A 6 -15.18 -2.68 -3.73
C VAL A 6 -14.27 -2.25 -2.60
N LEU A 7 -14.35 -0.99 -2.18
CA LEU A 7 -13.53 -0.42 -1.10
C LEU A 7 -13.79 -1.12 0.25
N GLU A 8 -15.05 -1.43 0.57
CA GLU A 8 -15.41 -2.16 1.79
C GLU A 8 -14.86 -3.59 1.79
N ASN A 9 -14.89 -4.29 0.64
CA ASN A 9 -14.35 -5.63 0.52
C ASN A 9 -12.81 -5.62 0.64
N MET A 10 -12.15 -4.65 0.01
CA MET A 10 -10.70 -4.43 0.17
C MET A 10 -10.33 -4.16 1.63
N TRP A 11 -11.11 -3.34 2.35
CA TRP A 11 -10.90 -3.08 3.77
C TRP A 11 -11.03 -4.34 4.61
N ARG A 12 -12.09 -5.15 4.40
CA ARG A 12 -12.28 -6.40 5.13
C ARG A 12 -11.14 -7.39 4.93
N ASP A 13 -10.69 -7.57 3.68
CA ASP A 13 -9.56 -8.46 3.39
C ASP A 13 -8.25 -7.93 3.98
N TYR A 14 -8.01 -6.63 3.89
CA TYR A 14 -6.84 -5.97 4.48
C TYR A 14 -6.76 -6.18 6.01
N LEU A 15 -7.87 -6.13 6.71
CA LEU A 15 -7.93 -6.34 8.17
C LEU A 15 -7.53 -7.77 8.59
N LEU A 16 -7.63 -8.76 7.71
CA LEU A 16 -7.14 -10.13 7.98
C LEU A 16 -5.62 -10.15 8.15
N LEU A 17 -4.92 -9.24 7.48
CA LEU A 17 -3.46 -9.10 7.52
C LEU A 17 -3.00 -7.99 8.47
N ASN A 18 -3.87 -7.04 8.77
CA ASN A 18 -3.55 -5.88 9.62
C ASN A 18 -4.70 -5.57 10.61
N PRO A 19 -4.94 -6.44 11.61
CA PRO A 19 -5.98 -6.19 12.60
C PRO A 19 -5.69 -4.96 13.48
N GLU A 20 -4.43 -4.50 13.53
CA GLU A 20 -4.05 -3.28 14.27
C GLU A 20 -4.66 -2.03 13.64
N ALA A 21 -4.89 -2.00 12.32
CA ALA A 21 -5.57 -0.91 11.66
C ALA A 21 -6.99 -0.69 12.22
N GLN A 22 -7.74 -1.77 12.48
CA GLN A 22 -9.05 -1.64 13.13
C GLN A 22 -8.94 -1.06 14.54
N ARG A 23 -7.93 -1.49 15.32
CA ARG A 23 -7.69 -0.96 16.68
C ARG A 23 -7.39 0.55 16.65
N VAL A 24 -6.61 1.02 15.66
CA VAL A 24 -6.34 2.45 15.45
C VAL A 24 -7.64 3.19 15.12
N VAL A 25 -8.43 2.66 14.18
CA VAL A 25 -9.73 3.24 13.80
C VAL A 25 -10.65 3.34 15.00
N ASP A 26 -10.83 2.26 15.77
CA ASP A 26 -11.68 2.24 16.97
C ASP A 26 -11.21 3.23 18.03
N THR A 27 -9.87 3.37 18.19
CA THR A 27 -9.28 4.32 19.14
C THR A 27 -9.57 5.77 18.73
N LEU A 28 -9.46 6.11 17.44
CA LEU A 28 -9.77 7.44 16.94
C LEU A 28 -11.28 7.76 16.99
N LEU A 29 -12.13 6.78 16.65
CA LEU A 29 -13.59 6.93 16.77
C LEU A 29 -14.03 7.15 18.23
N ALA A 30 -13.40 6.49 19.21
CA ALA A 30 -13.66 6.70 20.63
C ALA A 30 -13.31 8.12 21.11
N GLU A 31 -12.37 8.80 20.43
CA GLU A 31 -12.05 10.21 20.65
C GLU A 31 -13.03 11.17 19.94
N GLY A 32 -14.00 10.67 19.19
CA GLY A 32 -15.00 11.44 18.45
C GLY A 32 -14.50 11.92 17.08
N GLU A 33 -13.44 11.28 16.55
CA GLU A 33 -12.94 11.54 15.21
C GLU A 33 -13.85 10.91 14.15
N ASN A 34 -13.76 11.44 12.92
CA ASN A 34 -14.38 10.85 11.73
C ASN A 34 -13.28 10.40 10.79
N ILE A 35 -13.26 9.11 10.46
CA ILE A 35 -12.20 8.52 9.65
C ILE A 35 -12.57 8.61 8.17
N VAL A 36 -11.76 9.34 7.43
CA VAL A 36 -11.79 9.42 5.97
C VAL A 36 -10.48 8.87 5.44
N ASN A 37 -10.52 7.97 4.48
CA ASN A 37 -9.32 7.45 3.84
C ASN A 37 -8.83 8.45 2.77
N ASP A 38 -7.55 8.75 2.78
CA ASP A 38 -6.86 9.57 1.78
C ASP A 38 -6.59 8.75 0.51
N HIS A 39 -5.96 7.59 0.67
CA HIS A 39 -5.64 6.68 -0.44
C HIS A 39 -5.47 5.23 0.03
N ILE A 40 -5.49 4.34 -0.95
CA ILE A 40 -5.25 2.91 -0.81
C ILE A 40 -4.11 2.54 -1.75
N ALA A 41 -3.06 1.89 -1.23
CA ALA A 41 -1.91 1.48 -2.02
C ALA A 41 -1.97 0.01 -2.40
N LEU A 42 -1.79 -0.24 -3.68
CA LEU A 42 -1.83 -1.53 -4.33
C LEU A 42 -0.48 -1.81 -4.99
N ARG A 43 -0.14 -3.09 -5.10
CA ARG A 43 1.14 -3.55 -5.65
C ARG A 43 0.92 -4.53 -6.78
N THR A 44 1.79 -4.48 -7.81
CA THR A 44 1.81 -5.44 -8.91
C THR A 44 3.21 -5.58 -9.51
N PHE A 45 3.33 -6.33 -10.60
CA PHE A 45 4.53 -6.49 -11.41
C PHE A 45 4.31 -5.90 -12.81
N ASN A 46 5.35 -5.37 -13.46
CA ASN A 46 5.28 -4.88 -14.84
C ASN A 46 5.32 -6.03 -15.88
N VAL A 47 4.59 -7.11 -15.63
CA VAL A 47 4.67 -8.35 -16.43
C VAL A 47 3.29 -8.74 -16.96
N GLY A 48 3.19 -8.86 -18.28
CA GLY A 48 2.02 -9.44 -18.97
C GLY A 48 0.68 -8.87 -18.52
N VAL A 49 -0.23 -9.78 -18.15
CA VAL A 49 -1.62 -9.45 -17.80
C VAL A 49 -1.76 -8.66 -16.50
N VAL A 50 -0.73 -8.64 -15.64
CA VAL A 50 -0.77 -7.95 -14.35
C VAL A 50 -0.02 -6.61 -14.36
N ALA A 51 0.45 -6.14 -15.51
CA ALA A 51 1.04 -4.81 -15.63
C ALA A 51 0.07 -3.74 -15.11
N LEU A 52 0.62 -2.63 -14.62
CA LEU A 52 -0.11 -1.58 -13.93
C LEU A 52 -1.37 -1.13 -14.69
N GLU A 53 -1.24 -0.89 -15.99
CA GLU A 53 -2.36 -0.45 -16.83
C GLU A 53 -3.48 -1.50 -16.93
N GLN A 54 -3.16 -2.77 -16.87
CA GLN A 54 -4.17 -3.83 -16.87
C GLN A 54 -4.90 -3.86 -15.51
N CYS A 55 -4.15 -3.77 -14.43
CA CYS A 55 -4.68 -3.73 -13.06
C CYS A 55 -5.52 -2.48 -12.77
N ALA A 56 -5.29 -1.38 -13.48
CA ALA A 56 -6.06 -0.14 -13.33
C ALA A 56 -7.44 -0.18 -14.00
N LYS A 57 -7.64 -1.03 -15.02
CA LYS A 57 -8.89 -1.05 -15.83
C LYS A 57 -10.17 -1.17 -15.01
N PRO A 58 -10.27 -2.06 -13.98
CA PRO A 58 -11.46 -2.13 -13.15
C PRO A 58 -11.80 -0.82 -12.45
N PHE A 59 -10.79 -0.08 -11.97
CA PHE A 59 -10.99 1.23 -11.32
C PHE A 59 -11.42 2.29 -12.33
N LEU A 60 -10.80 2.32 -13.51
CA LEU A 60 -11.21 3.23 -14.60
C LEU A 60 -12.65 2.98 -15.01
N ALA A 61 -13.07 1.70 -15.13
CA ALA A 61 -14.44 1.32 -15.44
C ALA A 61 -15.45 1.72 -14.33
N LEU A 62 -14.99 1.87 -13.09
CA LEU A 62 -15.78 2.35 -11.95
C LEU A 62 -15.85 3.89 -11.87
N GLY A 63 -15.10 4.63 -12.70
CA GLY A 63 -15.15 6.09 -12.74
C GLY A 63 -13.92 6.79 -12.12
N TYR A 64 -12.86 6.06 -11.80
CA TYR A 64 -11.58 6.69 -11.50
C TYR A 64 -10.93 7.24 -12.76
N GLU A 65 -10.16 8.30 -12.60
CA GLU A 65 -9.34 8.90 -13.65
C GLU A 65 -7.86 8.83 -13.26
N GLU A 66 -7.02 8.49 -14.23
CA GLU A 66 -5.57 8.57 -14.08
C GLU A 66 -5.14 10.03 -13.90
N LYS A 67 -4.22 10.28 -12.97
CA LYS A 67 -3.67 11.61 -12.69
C LYS A 67 -2.18 11.64 -12.97
N ASP A 68 -1.33 11.35 -11.98
CA ASP A 68 0.12 11.48 -12.10
C ASP A 68 0.84 10.12 -12.10
N GLU A 69 2.02 10.12 -12.68
CA GLU A 69 2.95 8.99 -12.73
C GLU A 69 4.19 9.29 -11.88
N TYR A 70 4.74 8.24 -11.24
CA TYR A 70 5.85 8.34 -10.31
C TYR A 70 6.90 7.27 -10.60
N PHE A 71 8.18 7.61 -10.43
CA PHE A 71 9.30 6.69 -10.56
C PHE A 71 10.13 6.68 -9.28
N PHE A 72 10.44 5.48 -8.79
CA PHE A 72 11.23 5.23 -7.59
C PHE A 72 12.47 4.43 -8.01
N GLU A 73 13.48 5.11 -8.54
CA GLU A 73 14.66 4.50 -9.15
C GLU A 73 15.36 3.52 -8.19
N ALA A 74 15.58 3.94 -6.93
CA ALA A 74 16.24 3.11 -5.93
C ALA A 74 15.49 1.81 -5.59
N LYS A 75 14.18 1.78 -5.79
CA LYS A 75 13.30 0.61 -5.54
C LYS A 75 12.91 -0.11 -6.83
N LYS A 76 13.32 0.43 -8.00
CA LYS A 76 12.92 -0.08 -9.31
C LYS A 76 11.40 -0.20 -9.44
N LEU A 77 10.67 0.86 -9.05
CA LEU A 77 9.21 0.91 -9.11
C LEU A 77 8.75 2.03 -10.03
N ARG A 78 7.67 1.77 -10.74
CA ARG A 78 6.83 2.75 -11.40
C ARG A 78 5.45 2.73 -10.75
N ALA A 79 4.81 3.88 -10.61
CA ALA A 79 3.48 3.94 -10.03
C ALA A 79 2.62 5.01 -10.69
N LYS A 80 1.30 4.85 -10.57
CA LYS A 80 0.31 5.86 -10.94
C LYS A 80 -0.72 5.99 -9.84
N HIS A 81 -1.29 7.18 -9.72
CA HIS A 81 -2.46 7.34 -8.88
C HIS A 81 -3.70 7.71 -9.69
N TYR A 82 -4.83 7.35 -9.13
CA TYR A 82 -6.14 7.51 -9.74
C TYR A 82 -7.07 8.19 -8.73
N GLU A 83 -7.89 9.13 -9.20
CA GLU A 83 -8.86 9.86 -8.39
C GLU A 83 -10.27 9.58 -8.87
N TYR A 84 -11.22 9.44 -7.93
CA TYR A 84 -12.62 9.29 -8.23
C TYR A 84 -13.27 10.66 -8.37
N THR A 85 -13.53 11.09 -9.61
CA THR A 85 -13.93 12.48 -9.91
C THR A 85 -15.35 12.81 -9.51
N ALA A 86 -16.24 11.81 -9.40
CA ALA A 86 -17.63 12.02 -9.00
C ALA A 86 -17.78 12.38 -7.50
N ASP A 87 -16.82 11.97 -6.66
CA ASP A 87 -16.78 12.29 -5.23
C ASP A 87 -15.32 12.35 -4.74
N PRO A 88 -14.75 13.56 -4.57
CA PRO A 88 -13.37 13.75 -4.12
C PRO A 88 -13.08 13.24 -2.70
N SER A 89 -14.11 12.89 -1.91
CA SER A 89 -13.92 12.25 -0.59
C SER A 89 -13.65 10.75 -0.68
N THR A 90 -13.84 10.15 -1.86
CA THR A 90 -13.49 8.75 -2.14
C THR A 90 -11.96 8.63 -2.18
N PRO A 91 -11.37 7.63 -1.48
CA PRO A 91 -9.92 7.49 -1.42
C PRO A 91 -9.30 7.31 -2.80
N LYS A 92 -8.14 7.93 -3.02
CA LYS A 92 -7.34 7.70 -4.21
C LYS A 92 -6.89 6.24 -4.27
N ILE A 93 -6.70 5.72 -5.46
CA ILE A 93 -6.04 4.43 -5.69
C ILE A 93 -4.63 4.72 -6.18
N PHE A 94 -3.62 4.20 -5.45
CA PHE A 94 -2.22 4.27 -5.83
C PHE A 94 -1.76 2.86 -6.20
N ILE A 95 -1.41 2.64 -7.47
CA ILE A 95 -0.92 1.35 -7.96
C ILE A 95 0.56 1.50 -8.29
N SER A 96 1.41 0.70 -7.64
CA SER A 96 2.83 0.58 -7.99
C SER A 96 3.10 -0.77 -8.65
N GLU A 97 4.03 -0.79 -9.62
CA GLU A 97 4.54 -2.01 -10.23
C GLU A 97 6.05 -2.11 -10.08
N LEU A 98 6.53 -3.32 -9.80
CA LEU A 98 7.95 -3.62 -9.78
C LEU A 98 8.46 -3.81 -11.21
N LEU A 99 9.54 -3.13 -11.57
CA LEU A 99 10.18 -3.22 -12.89
C LEU A 99 11.04 -4.50 -12.96
N VAL A 100 10.39 -5.62 -13.19
CA VAL A 100 10.96 -6.99 -13.10
C VAL A 100 12.16 -7.19 -14.02
N ASN A 101 12.17 -6.53 -15.16
CA ASN A 101 13.28 -6.56 -16.13
C ASN A 101 14.58 -5.94 -15.62
N GLU A 102 14.56 -5.22 -14.50
CA GLU A 102 15.74 -4.63 -13.85
C GLU A 102 16.40 -5.54 -12.81
N PHE A 103 15.90 -6.77 -12.65
CA PHE A 103 16.39 -7.77 -11.71
C PHE A 103 17.09 -8.93 -12.42
N SER A 104 17.70 -9.82 -11.64
CA SER A 104 18.39 -11.00 -12.18
C SER A 104 17.47 -11.92 -12.99
N ILE A 105 18.05 -12.78 -13.82
CA ILE A 105 17.31 -13.78 -14.62
C ILE A 105 16.53 -14.72 -13.70
N ASP A 106 17.11 -15.11 -12.56
CA ASP A 106 16.46 -15.99 -11.59
C ASP A 106 15.25 -15.32 -10.95
N PHE A 107 15.36 -14.05 -10.58
CA PHE A 107 14.25 -13.23 -10.08
C PHE A 107 13.12 -13.17 -11.12
N GLN A 108 13.45 -12.82 -12.37
CA GLN A 108 12.50 -12.76 -13.48
C GLN A 108 11.79 -14.10 -13.71
N ALA A 109 12.54 -15.20 -13.67
CA ALA A 109 11.98 -16.55 -13.86
C ALA A 109 10.95 -16.88 -12.77
N VAL A 110 11.26 -16.56 -11.50
CA VAL A 110 10.32 -16.76 -10.39
C VAL A 110 9.06 -15.92 -10.61
N VAL A 111 9.17 -14.60 -10.86
CA VAL A 111 8.00 -13.74 -11.06
C VAL A 111 7.14 -14.21 -12.23
N ASN A 112 7.75 -14.54 -13.38
CA ASN A 112 7.02 -15.05 -14.55
C ASN A 112 6.27 -16.35 -14.22
N SER A 113 6.88 -17.25 -13.44
CA SER A 113 6.24 -18.46 -12.94
C SER A 113 4.99 -18.15 -12.12
N LEU A 114 5.08 -17.19 -11.18
CA LEU A 114 3.94 -16.77 -10.34
C LEU A 114 2.82 -16.15 -11.19
N VAL A 115 3.16 -15.20 -12.06
CA VAL A 115 2.18 -14.50 -12.89
C VAL A 115 1.46 -15.44 -13.86
N SER A 116 2.08 -16.55 -14.28
CA SER A 116 1.46 -17.55 -15.17
C SER A 116 0.20 -18.20 -14.62
N TYR A 117 -0.06 -18.09 -13.32
CA TYR A 117 -1.31 -18.57 -12.68
C TYR A 117 -2.51 -17.62 -12.90
N ILE A 118 -2.30 -16.44 -13.49
CA ILE A 118 -3.32 -15.38 -13.59
C ILE A 118 -3.76 -15.23 -15.04
N SER A 119 -5.06 -15.20 -15.25
CA SER A 119 -5.69 -14.90 -16.55
C SER A 119 -6.07 -13.43 -16.68
N ASP A 120 -6.23 -12.95 -17.93
CA ASP A 120 -6.77 -11.62 -18.22
C ASP A 120 -8.13 -11.39 -17.54
N ASP A 121 -9.01 -12.38 -17.58
CA ASP A 121 -10.35 -12.28 -16.99
C ASP A 121 -10.31 -12.04 -15.49
N GLN A 122 -9.35 -12.64 -14.77
CA GLN A 122 -9.18 -12.43 -13.33
C GLN A 122 -8.77 -11.00 -13.02
N VAL A 123 -7.83 -10.43 -13.78
CA VAL A 123 -7.33 -9.06 -13.57
C VAL A 123 -8.41 -8.01 -13.83
N GLN A 124 -9.37 -8.30 -14.73
CA GLN A 124 -10.47 -7.41 -15.05
C GLN A 124 -11.60 -7.43 -14.01
N GLN A 125 -11.55 -8.32 -13.01
CA GLN A 125 -12.55 -8.36 -11.95
C GLN A 125 -12.31 -7.27 -10.90
N THR A 126 -13.39 -6.70 -10.37
CA THR A 126 -13.32 -5.68 -9.31
C THR A 126 -12.82 -6.22 -7.96
N ASP A 127 -12.76 -7.55 -7.82
CA ASP A 127 -12.26 -8.24 -6.62
C ASP A 127 -10.78 -8.63 -6.71
N PHE A 128 -10.11 -8.36 -7.82
CA PHE A 128 -8.73 -8.76 -8.04
C PHE A 128 -7.79 -8.34 -6.90
N PHE A 129 -7.87 -7.09 -6.44
CA PHE A 129 -7.02 -6.58 -5.34
C PHE A 129 -7.51 -6.92 -3.92
N HIS A 130 -8.39 -7.88 -3.78
CA HIS A 130 -8.70 -8.57 -2.53
C HIS A 130 -8.92 -10.08 -2.74
N SER A 131 -8.34 -10.60 -3.83
CA SER A 131 -8.38 -12.04 -4.15
C SER A 131 -7.30 -12.85 -3.42
N GLY A 132 -6.29 -12.18 -2.86
CA GLY A 132 -5.19 -12.83 -2.15
C GLY A 132 -4.09 -13.35 -3.08
N ARG A 133 -3.49 -14.48 -2.70
CA ARG A 133 -2.38 -15.10 -3.43
C ARG A 133 -2.90 -16.21 -4.36
N PRO A 134 -2.88 -16.02 -5.67
CA PRO A 134 -3.44 -16.98 -6.62
C PRO A 134 -2.48 -18.14 -6.99
N TRP A 135 -1.24 -18.11 -6.53
CA TRP A 135 -0.18 -19.06 -6.86
C TRP A 135 0.32 -19.86 -5.67
N ASN A 136 0.97 -20.98 -5.97
CA ASN A 136 1.83 -21.68 -5.02
C ASN A 136 3.26 -21.13 -5.14
N VAL A 137 3.93 -20.95 -4.02
CA VAL A 137 5.31 -20.44 -3.94
C VAL A 137 6.07 -21.21 -2.86
N SER A 138 7.33 -21.55 -3.10
CA SER A 138 8.21 -22.17 -2.11
C SER A 138 8.98 -21.12 -1.30
N LEU A 139 9.51 -21.53 -0.13
CA LEU A 139 10.43 -20.69 0.65
C LEU A 139 11.66 -20.31 -0.19
N SER A 140 12.20 -21.25 -0.96
CA SER A 140 13.34 -20.98 -1.84
C SER A 140 13.05 -19.91 -2.88
N GLN A 141 11.88 -19.95 -3.53
CA GLN A 141 11.46 -18.90 -4.46
C GLN A 141 11.27 -17.55 -3.77
N HIS A 142 10.64 -17.55 -2.59
CA HIS A 142 10.49 -16.34 -1.80
C HIS A 142 11.85 -15.74 -1.40
N GLU A 143 12.82 -16.57 -1.00
CA GLU A 143 14.17 -16.14 -0.63
C GLU A 143 14.97 -15.60 -1.82
N THR A 144 14.81 -16.21 -3.00
CA THR A 144 15.38 -15.66 -4.25
C THR A 144 14.89 -14.24 -4.49
N LEU A 145 13.59 -14.00 -4.35
CA LEU A 145 13.03 -12.65 -4.51
C LEU A 145 13.48 -11.69 -3.41
N LEU A 146 13.50 -12.17 -2.15
CA LEU A 146 13.89 -11.37 -0.99
C LEU A 146 15.36 -10.90 -1.06
N GLY A 147 16.22 -11.70 -1.65
CA GLY A 147 17.63 -11.35 -1.85
C GLY A 147 17.84 -10.10 -2.73
N GLU A 148 16.86 -9.71 -3.52
CA GLU A 148 16.95 -8.56 -4.42
C GLU A 148 15.86 -7.51 -4.17
N SER A 149 14.67 -7.90 -3.69
CA SER A 149 13.53 -7.00 -3.50
C SER A 149 12.57 -7.47 -2.41
N ASP A 150 12.48 -6.71 -1.30
CA ASP A 150 11.42 -6.89 -0.30
C ASP A 150 10.02 -6.78 -0.93
N TYR A 151 9.85 -5.89 -1.92
CA TYR A 151 8.58 -5.72 -2.64
C TYR A 151 8.21 -7.00 -3.40
N GLY A 152 9.16 -7.58 -4.16
CA GLY A 152 8.93 -8.82 -4.91
C GLY A 152 8.62 -10.00 -3.99
N ALA A 153 9.36 -10.13 -2.88
CA ALA A 153 9.13 -11.16 -1.87
C ALA A 153 7.76 -10.99 -1.19
N TRP A 154 7.36 -9.75 -0.86
CA TRP A 154 6.05 -9.47 -0.29
C TRP A 154 4.93 -9.88 -1.25
N MET A 155 5.05 -9.51 -2.53
CA MET A 155 4.07 -9.90 -3.56
C MET A 155 3.95 -11.42 -3.68
N ALA A 156 5.06 -12.14 -3.70
CA ALA A 156 5.07 -13.60 -3.79
C ALA A 156 4.34 -14.26 -2.61
N ALA A 157 4.50 -13.72 -1.42
CA ALA A 157 3.94 -14.27 -0.20
C ALA A 157 2.48 -13.88 0.05
N ILE A 158 2.09 -12.63 -0.24
CA ILE A 158 0.79 -12.04 0.10
C ILE A 158 -0.17 -12.01 -1.10
N GLY A 159 0.37 -11.78 -2.32
CA GLY A 159 -0.43 -11.69 -3.54
C GLY A 159 -1.13 -10.35 -3.71
N TYR A 160 -2.30 -10.36 -4.35
CA TYR A 160 -3.08 -9.17 -4.70
C TYR A 160 -4.01 -8.77 -3.56
N ARG A 161 -3.47 -7.92 -2.68
CA ARG A 161 -4.16 -7.32 -1.53
C ARG A 161 -3.71 -5.88 -1.34
N PRO A 162 -4.51 -5.02 -0.70
CA PRO A 162 -4.02 -3.70 -0.32
C PRO A 162 -2.81 -3.80 0.59
N ASN A 163 -1.75 -3.08 0.23
CA ASN A 163 -0.56 -3.00 1.08
C ASN A 163 -0.82 -2.10 2.29
N HIS A 164 -1.49 -0.98 2.07
CA HIS A 164 -1.97 -0.12 3.15
C HIS A 164 -3.20 0.68 2.75
N PHE A 165 -3.96 1.07 3.77
CA PHE A 165 -4.92 2.14 3.78
C PHE A 165 -4.32 3.33 4.49
N THR A 166 -4.75 4.54 4.13
CA THR A 166 -4.22 5.79 4.68
C THR A 166 -5.34 6.67 5.18
N VAL A 167 -5.25 7.11 6.44
CA VAL A 167 -6.17 8.09 7.03
C VAL A 167 -5.79 9.50 6.60
N SER A 168 -6.77 10.28 6.16
CA SER A 168 -6.62 11.72 5.92
C SER A 168 -6.62 12.48 7.24
N ILE A 169 -5.46 12.98 7.65
CA ILE A 169 -5.32 13.84 8.83
C ILE A 169 -6.11 15.14 8.67
N ASN A 170 -6.27 15.63 7.44
CA ASN A 170 -7.03 16.84 7.14
C ASN A 170 -8.51 16.75 7.55
N ASN A 171 -9.05 15.54 7.68
CA ASN A 171 -10.42 15.29 8.09
C ASN A 171 -10.59 15.02 9.59
N LEU A 172 -9.47 14.90 10.34
CA LEU A 172 -9.51 14.76 11.81
C LEU A 172 -9.76 16.10 12.48
N LYS A 173 -10.50 16.08 13.59
CA LYS A 173 -10.90 17.29 14.34
C LYS A 173 -9.88 17.69 15.40
N LYS A 174 -9.49 16.73 16.25
CA LYS A 174 -8.56 16.95 17.37
C LYS A 174 -7.10 16.78 16.94
N TYR A 175 -6.85 15.81 16.08
CA TYR A 175 -5.51 15.39 15.66
C TYR A 175 -5.18 15.85 14.24
N SER A 176 -5.40 17.15 13.95
CA SER A 176 -5.19 17.75 12.63
C SER A 176 -3.72 18.03 12.30
N ASP A 177 -2.79 17.69 13.19
CA ASP A 177 -1.35 17.77 13.03
C ASP A 177 -0.73 16.36 13.16
N ILE A 178 0.23 16.02 12.29
CA ILE A 178 0.78 14.68 12.21
C ILE A 178 1.57 14.28 13.46
N HIS A 179 2.30 15.21 14.06
CA HIS A 179 3.08 14.95 15.27
C HIS A 179 2.15 14.73 16.47
N THR A 180 1.10 15.54 16.58
CA THR A 180 0.07 15.38 17.62
C THR A 180 -0.65 14.05 17.50
N LEU A 181 -0.99 13.62 16.27
CA LEU A 181 -1.58 12.31 16.02
C LEU A 181 -0.61 11.18 16.41
N ASN A 182 0.64 11.27 15.99
CA ASN A 182 1.67 10.28 16.28
C ASN A 182 1.90 10.10 17.79
N ASP A 183 1.98 11.22 18.53
CA ASP A 183 2.16 11.18 19.98
C ASP A 183 0.93 10.56 20.67
N PHE A 184 -0.27 10.90 20.21
CA PHE A 184 -1.49 10.27 20.70
C PHE A 184 -1.47 8.75 20.47
N LEU A 185 -1.18 8.29 19.25
CA LEU A 185 -1.13 6.86 18.93
C LEU A 185 -0.08 6.12 19.78
N LYS A 186 1.12 6.70 19.94
CA LYS A 186 2.15 6.15 20.83
C LYS A 186 1.67 6.07 22.28
N SER A 187 0.94 7.07 22.78
CA SER A 187 0.36 7.04 24.13
C SER A 187 -0.66 5.91 24.34
N LYS A 188 -1.29 5.44 23.26
CA LYS A 188 -2.22 4.29 23.25
C LYS A 188 -1.50 2.95 22.97
N GLY A 189 -0.16 2.96 22.88
CA GLY A 189 0.66 1.76 22.73
C GLY A 189 0.89 1.31 21.29
N PHE A 190 0.49 2.09 20.28
CA PHE A 190 0.79 1.79 18.88
C PHE A 190 2.26 2.09 18.57
N LYS A 191 2.86 1.21 17.78
CA LYS A 191 4.24 1.39 17.29
C LYS A 191 4.22 2.04 15.92
N LEU A 192 4.97 3.12 15.76
CA LEU A 192 5.11 3.82 14.49
C LEU A 192 6.46 3.48 13.83
N ASN A 193 6.47 3.48 12.50
CA ASN A 193 7.68 3.29 11.73
C ASN A 193 8.60 4.51 11.85
N SER A 194 9.76 4.32 12.49
CA SER A 194 10.77 5.35 12.71
C SER A 194 11.94 5.31 11.70
N SER A 195 11.94 4.36 10.76
CA SER A 195 12.98 4.27 9.72
C SER A 195 13.04 5.56 8.90
N GLY A 196 14.19 6.19 8.84
CA GLY A 196 14.37 7.47 8.15
C GLY A 196 13.63 8.67 8.78
N GLY A 197 13.22 8.56 10.04
CA GLY A 197 12.37 9.51 10.77
C GLY A 197 10.92 9.04 10.85
N GLU A 198 10.20 9.41 11.89
CA GLU A 198 8.81 8.99 12.09
C GLU A 198 7.86 9.65 11.08
N VAL A 199 8.09 10.92 10.75
CA VAL A 199 7.37 11.66 9.70
C VAL A 199 8.22 11.75 8.45
N LYS A 200 7.65 11.41 7.30
CA LYS A 200 8.21 11.48 5.96
C LYS A 200 7.57 12.64 5.20
N GLY A 201 8.35 13.35 4.42
CA GLY A 201 7.90 14.58 3.75
C GLY A 201 8.00 15.79 4.66
N THR A 202 7.47 16.91 4.21
CA THR A 202 7.46 18.19 4.92
C THR A 202 6.31 19.05 4.42
N PRO A 203 5.86 20.10 5.18
CA PRO A 203 4.89 21.07 4.67
C PRO A 203 5.31 21.77 3.37
N HIS A 204 6.62 21.99 3.16
CA HIS A 204 7.16 22.59 1.93
C HIS A 204 7.07 21.68 0.71
N LEU A 205 6.93 20.37 0.93
CA LEU A 205 6.67 19.38 -0.10
C LEU A 205 5.17 19.08 -0.24
N PHE A 206 4.35 19.81 0.50
CA PHE A 206 2.88 19.74 0.52
C PHE A 206 2.30 18.40 0.99
N LEU A 207 3.12 17.50 1.53
CA LEU A 207 2.67 16.20 2.03
C LEU A 207 3.59 15.74 3.17
N GLU A 208 2.98 15.37 4.30
CA GLU A 208 3.63 14.62 5.37
C GLU A 208 2.91 13.30 5.59
N GLN A 209 3.67 12.25 5.86
CA GLN A 209 3.16 10.89 6.05
C GLN A 209 3.85 10.21 7.23
N SER A 210 3.10 9.43 7.99
CA SER A 210 3.61 8.50 8.99
C SER A 210 2.84 7.18 8.91
N SER A 211 3.36 6.12 9.51
CA SER A 211 2.69 4.82 9.48
C SER A 211 2.95 4.01 10.74
N THR A 212 2.06 3.06 11.02
CA THR A 212 2.37 1.98 11.97
C THR A 212 3.49 1.10 11.43
N VAL A 213 4.13 0.34 12.30
CA VAL A 213 4.98 -0.78 11.89
C VAL A 213 4.07 -1.84 11.26
N ALA A 214 4.53 -2.50 10.20
CA ALA A 214 3.78 -3.58 9.58
C ALA A 214 3.54 -4.73 10.59
N ASN A 215 2.33 -5.27 10.58
CA ASN A 215 2.05 -6.50 11.30
C ASN A 215 2.83 -7.66 10.70
N LYS A 216 3.00 -8.72 11.47
CA LYS A 216 3.60 -9.96 10.99
C LYS A 216 2.53 -11.04 10.90
N VAL A 217 2.61 -11.85 9.85
CA VAL A 217 1.70 -12.98 9.62
C VAL A 217 2.49 -14.23 9.28
N GLU A 218 2.04 -15.38 9.77
CA GLU A 218 2.57 -16.67 9.33
C GLU A 218 2.00 -16.98 7.95
N VAL A 219 2.88 -17.16 6.98
CA VAL A 219 2.53 -17.51 5.59
C VAL A 219 2.95 -18.95 5.32
N GLU A 220 2.03 -19.72 4.75
CA GLU A 220 2.30 -21.06 4.27
C GLU A 220 2.95 -21.03 2.87
N PHE A 221 4.05 -21.75 2.72
CA PHE A 221 4.76 -22.00 1.48
C PHE A 221 4.65 -23.51 1.15
N THR A 222 4.97 -23.91 -0.07
CA THR A 222 4.87 -25.33 -0.47
C THR A 222 5.78 -26.27 0.32
N ASP A 223 6.83 -25.71 0.94
CA ASP A 223 7.90 -26.44 1.63
C ASP A 223 8.12 -25.96 3.07
N GLY A 224 7.17 -25.21 3.64
CA GLY A 224 7.25 -24.77 5.03
C GLY A 224 6.39 -23.54 5.35
N LYS A 225 6.66 -22.94 6.50
CA LYS A 225 6.00 -21.72 6.98
C LYS A 225 7.04 -20.68 7.37
N LYS A 226 6.70 -19.41 7.21
CA LYS A 226 7.56 -18.29 7.61
C LYS A 226 6.71 -17.11 8.07
N GLU A 227 7.12 -16.48 9.17
CA GLU A 227 6.58 -15.20 9.60
C GLU A 227 7.17 -14.09 8.75
N ILE A 228 6.34 -13.27 8.14
CA ILE A 228 6.74 -12.16 7.30
C ILE A 228 5.98 -10.87 7.65
N PRO A 229 6.57 -9.68 7.39
CA PRO A 229 5.83 -8.41 7.47
C PRO A 229 4.67 -8.42 6.46
N SER A 230 3.47 -8.05 6.91
CA SER A 230 2.27 -8.02 6.06
C SER A 230 1.95 -6.60 5.60
N CYS A 231 1.05 -5.93 6.30
CA CYS A 231 0.51 -4.63 5.95
C CYS A 231 0.69 -3.63 7.11
N TYR A 232 0.71 -2.35 6.79
CA TYR A 232 0.75 -1.26 7.78
C TYR A 232 -0.39 -0.28 7.55
N PHE A 233 -0.66 0.59 8.51
CA PHE A 233 -1.68 1.63 8.42
C PHE A 233 -1.02 2.98 8.38
N GLU A 234 -1.42 3.83 7.43
CA GLU A 234 -0.76 5.10 7.14
C GLU A 234 -1.63 6.28 7.52
N PHE A 235 -0.99 7.42 7.74
CA PHE A 235 -1.58 8.72 8.04
C PHE A 235 -0.96 9.76 7.12
N ALA A 236 -1.78 10.56 6.43
CA ALA A 236 -1.32 11.58 5.50
C ALA A 236 -1.90 12.95 5.85
N LYS A 237 -1.02 13.94 5.93
CA LYS A 237 -1.36 15.36 6.05
C LYS A 237 -0.98 16.07 4.76
N ARG A 238 -1.98 16.61 4.07
CA ARG A 238 -1.81 17.39 2.84
C ARG A 238 -1.84 18.88 3.16
N TYR A 239 -1.05 19.65 2.43
CA TYR A 239 -0.93 21.09 2.58
C TYR A 239 -1.43 21.82 1.33
N PRO A 240 -1.91 23.08 1.48
CA PRO A 240 -2.38 23.85 0.35
C PRO A 240 -1.23 24.30 -0.56
N LEU A 241 -1.49 24.24 -1.87
CA LEU A 241 -0.70 24.92 -2.89
C LEU A 241 -0.92 26.44 -2.83
N ASP A 242 -0.18 27.19 -3.63
CA ASP A 242 -0.37 28.64 -3.77
C ASP A 242 -1.80 29.01 -4.27
N SER A 243 -2.47 28.09 -4.96
CA SER A 243 -3.88 28.22 -5.36
C SER A 243 -4.87 28.15 -4.20
N GLY A 244 -4.44 27.68 -3.02
CA GLY A 244 -5.28 27.38 -1.87
C GLY A 244 -5.87 25.96 -1.87
N GLU A 245 -5.74 25.21 -2.96
CA GLU A 245 -6.19 23.82 -3.05
C GLU A 245 -5.16 22.90 -2.39
N LEU A 246 -5.63 21.82 -1.74
CA LEU A 246 -4.73 20.81 -1.17
C LEU A 246 -3.99 20.07 -2.29
N TYR A 247 -2.70 19.88 -2.08
CA TYR A 247 -1.88 19.04 -2.98
C TYR A 247 -2.43 17.63 -3.04
N GLN A 248 -2.69 17.11 -4.24
CA GLN A 248 -3.31 15.81 -4.43
C GLN A 248 -2.33 14.71 -4.85
N GLY A 249 -1.11 15.07 -5.24
CA GLY A 249 -0.10 14.13 -5.69
C GLY A 249 0.63 13.40 -4.57
N PHE A 250 1.71 12.71 -4.96
CA PHE A 250 2.61 11.97 -4.06
C PHE A 250 4.06 12.39 -4.30
N ILE A 251 4.91 12.20 -3.30
CA ILE A 251 6.30 12.61 -3.34
C ILE A 251 7.19 11.37 -3.40
N ALA A 252 7.79 11.10 -4.56
CA ALA A 252 8.59 9.91 -4.77
C ALA A 252 9.67 9.71 -3.68
N LYS A 253 10.43 10.78 -3.33
CA LYS A 253 11.48 10.72 -2.30
C LYS A 253 10.96 10.36 -0.90
N SER A 254 9.73 10.75 -0.55
CA SER A 254 9.12 10.43 0.74
C SER A 254 8.55 9.02 0.76
N ALA A 255 7.92 8.59 -0.34
CA ALA A 255 7.34 7.27 -0.49
C ALA A 255 8.40 6.16 -0.46
N ASP A 256 9.64 6.39 -0.93
CA ASP A 256 10.75 5.45 -0.80
C ASP A 256 10.96 4.99 0.65
N LYS A 257 10.84 5.91 1.61
CA LYS A 257 11.00 5.61 3.04
C LYS A 257 9.76 4.94 3.66
N ILE A 258 8.58 5.20 3.13
CA ILE A 258 7.34 4.57 3.58
C ILE A 258 7.29 3.11 3.14
N PHE A 259 7.75 2.79 1.95
CA PHE A 259 7.89 1.40 1.48
C PHE A 259 8.75 0.53 2.41
N GLU A 260 9.66 1.12 3.18
CA GLU A 260 10.47 0.41 4.18
C GLU A 260 9.65 -0.14 5.36
N SER A 261 8.40 0.28 5.54
CA SER A 261 7.50 -0.25 6.60
C SER A 261 7.26 -1.75 6.49
N THR A 262 7.42 -2.34 5.31
CA THR A 262 7.31 -3.80 5.06
C THR A 262 8.66 -4.48 4.87
N ASN A 263 9.81 -3.81 5.08
CA ASN A 263 11.13 -4.40 4.92
C ASN A 263 11.45 -5.37 6.05
N THR A 264 11.93 -6.55 5.69
CA THR A 264 12.25 -7.64 6.63
C THR A 264 13.38 -7.28 7.59
N TYR A 265 14.33 -6.45 7.16
CA TYR A 265 15.52 -6.08 7.94
C TYR A 265 15.25 -5.05 9.04
N HIS A 266 14.19 -4.27 8.98
CA HIS A 266 13.85 -3.24 9.97
C HIS A 266 12.82 -3.69 11.02
N ALA A 267 12.20 -4.86 10.83
CA ALA A 267 11.24 -5.41 11.78
C ALA A 267 11.87 -6.05 13.03
N SER A 268 13.21 -6.00 13.16
CA SER A 268 13.96 -6.69 14.23
C SER A 268 14.64 -5.74 15.24
N GLN A 269 14.31 -4.43 15.23
CA GLN A 269 14.84 -3.46 16.22
C GLN A 269 13.75 -2.89 17.11
#